data_36108cb016632f9727f81e88ee334fc9
#
_entry.id   36108cb016632f9727f81e88ee334fc9
#
_cell.length_a   1.000
_cell.length_b   1.000
_cell.length_c   1.000
_cell.angle_alpha   90.00
_cell.angle_beta   90.00
_cell.angle_gamma   90.00
#
_symmetry.space_group_name_H-M   'P 1'
#
loop_
_entity.id
_entity.type
_entity.pdbx_description
1 polymer ?
#
loop_
_entity_poly.entity_id
_entity_poly.type
_entity_poly.pdbx_seq_one_letter_code
_entity_poly.pdbx_strand_id
1 'polypeptide(L)'
;STQGVSSAASDVYKRQSIHLAMDGLSVLMVTLTGLLGVLSVLCSWNEIQKRVGFFHLNLMWILGGVVGVFLAIDLFLFFFFWEMMLVPMYFLIALWGHSGSPGKSRINAATKFFIFTQASGLVMLVAILGLVFVHFNQTGVFTFNYADLLKTQLSEGTEYLLMLGFFIAFAVKFPVVPLHSWLPDAHAQAPTAGSVDLAGILLKTAAYGLLRFALPLFPNASAEFAPIAMYLGVFAIIYGALLSLSLIHI
;
A
#
# COMPACT_ATOMS: atom_id res chain seq x y z
N SER A 1 -17.96 10.38 -42.24
CA SER A 1 -17.39 9.37 -41.24
C SER A 1 -16.76 10.01 -39.99
N THR A 2 -16.89 11.32 -39.78
CA THR A 2 -16.39 12.03 -38.57
C THR A 2 -17.34 11.95 -37.38
N GLN A 3 -18.60 11.59 -37.56
CA GLN A 3 -19.57 11.42 -36.46
C GLN A 3 -19.36 10.14 -35.62
N GLY A 4 -18.84 9.08 -36.21
CA GLY A 4 -18.58 7.83 -35.50
C GLY A 4 -17.44 7.91 -34.49
N VAL A 5 -16.40 8.69 -34.77
CA VAL A 5 -15.23 8.88 -33.88
C VAL A 5 -15.59 9.76 -32.69
N SER A 6 -16.44 10.77 -32.86
CA SER A 6 -16.93 11.63 -31.80
C SER A 6 -17.83 10.88 -30.80
N SER A 7 -18.68 9.96 -31.27
CA SER A 7 -19.55 9.15 -30.42
C SER A 7 -18.73 8.15 -29.59
N ALA A 8 -17.79 7.45 -30.19
CA ALA A 8 -16.94 6.50 -29.48
C ALA A 8 -16.05 7.19 -28.41
N ALA A 9 -15.49 8.36 -28.72
CA ALA A 9 -14.71 9.15 -27.78
C ALA A 9 -15.57 9.66 -26.61
N SER A 10 -16.83 10.06 -26.86
CA SER A 10 -17.76 10.50 -25.82
C SER A 10 -18.22 9.36 -24.91
N ASP A 11 -18.34 8.14 -25.46
CA ASP A 11 -18.72 6.96 -24.68
C ASP A 11 -17.57 6.42 -23.81
N VAL A 12 -16.32 6.55 -24.25
CA VAL A 12 -15.14 6.27 -23.44
C VAL A 12 -15.01 7.28 -22.29
N TYR A 13 -15.31 8.56 -22.55
CA TYR A 13 -15.24 9.59 -21.51
C TYR A 13 -16.34 9.45 -20.43
N LYS A 14 -17.50 8.91 -20.80
CA LYS A 14 -18.63 8.70 -19.87
C LYS A 14 -18.47 7.48 -18.96
N ARG A 15 -17.48 6.62 -19.20
CA ARG A 15 -17.25 5.38 -18.41
C ARG A 15 -16.21 5.52 -17.30
N GLN A 16 -15.55 6.66 -17.19
CA GLN A 16 -14.62 6.93 -16.09
C GLN A 16 -15.39 7.52 -14.91
N SER A 17 -15.89 6.67 -14.04
CA SER A 17 -16.51 7.05 -12.78
C SER A 17 -15.62 6.56 -11.63
N ILE A 18 -15.48 7.42 -10.61
CA ILE A 18 -14.81 7.03 -9.36
C ILE A 18 -15.73 6.05 -8.64
N HIS A 19 -15.33 4.78 -8.56
CA HIS A 19 -16.07 3.76 -7.85
C HIS A 19 -15.47 3.50 -6.48
N LEU A 20 -16.18 3.89 -5.43
CA LEU A 20 -15.90 3.55 -4.06
C LEU A 20 -17.01 2.63 -3.56
N ALA A 21 -16.66 1.56 -2.86
CA ALA A 21 -17.60 0.68 -2.21
C ALA A 21 -17.06 0.22 -0.86
N MET A 22 -17.97 -0.24 -0.03
CA MET A 22 -17.67 -0.69 1.33
C MET A 22 -18.25 -2.08 1.53
N ASP A 23 -17.40 -3.04 1.89
CA ASP A 23 -17.80 -4.38 2.31
C ASP A 23 -17.47 -4.59 3.80
N GLY A 24 -17.74 -5.77 4.34
CA GLY A 24 -17.49 -6.08 5.75
C GLY A 24 -16.02 -5.89 6.17
N LEU A 25 -15.08 -6.27 5.30
CA LEU A 25 -13.66 -6.09 5.56
C LEU A 25 -13.27 -4.60 5.52
N SER A 26 -13.78 -3.86 4.53
CA SER A 26 -13.54 -2.42 4.41
C SER A 26 -14.10 -1.65 5.59
N VAL A 27 -15.31 -1.98 6.06
CA VAL A 27 -15.93 -1.35 7.26
C VAL A 27 -15.03 -1.53 8.48
N LEU A 28 -14.54 -2.75 8.71
CA LEU A 28 -13.64 -3.05 9.83
C LEU A 28 -12.37 -2.20 9.74
N MET A 29 -11.75 -2.13 8.58
CA MET A 29 -10.49 -1.41 8.37
C MET A 29 -10.68 0.11 8.44
N VAL A 30 -11.78 0.65 7.93
CA VAL A 30 -12.12 2.09 8.04
C VAL A 30 -12.41 2.47 9.50
N THR A 31 -13.13 1.62 10.24
CA THR A 31 -13.39 1.84 11.67
C THR A 31 -12.09 1.84 12.47
N LEU A 32 -11.20 0.88 12.22
CA LEU A 32 -9.88 0.84 12.83
C LEU A 32 -9.06 2.09 12.49
N THR A 33 -9.12 2.55 11.24
CA THR A 33 -8.45 3.79 10.79
C THR A 33 -8.96 5.01 11.56
N GLY A 34 -10.26 5.14 11.74
CA GLY A 34 -10.85 6.22 12.53
C GLY A 34 -10.41 6.21 13.99
N LEU A 35 -10.42 5.02 14.62
CA LEU A 35 -9.97 4.86 16.01
C LEU A 35 -8.48 5.23 16.16
N LEU A 36 -7.62 4.69 15.32
CA LEU A 36 -6.18 4.97 15.38
C LEU A 36 -5.86 6.41 15.00
N GLY A 37 -6.62 7.01 14.08
CA GLY A 37 -6.48 8.43 13.77
C GLY A 37 -6.75 9.35 14.96
N VAL A 38 -7.78 9.06 15.75
CA VAL A 38 -8.05 9.80 17.02
C VAL A 38 -6.88 9.59 17.99
N LEU A 39 -6.40 8.36 18.15
CA LEU A 39 -5.26 8.07 19.04
C LEU A 39 -3.98 8.77 18.57
N SER A 40 -3.70 8.81 17.27
CA SER A 40 -2.54 9.52 16.71
C SER A 40 -2.56 11.02 17.02
N VAL A 41 -3.73 11.65 16.91
CA VAL A 41 -3.90 13.06 17.29
C VAL A 41 -3.68 13.26 18.80
N LEU A 42 -4.25 12.40 19.63
CA LEU A 42 -4.10 12.48 21.09
C LEU A 42 -2.64 12.28 21.53
N CYS A 43 -1.94 11.29 20.97
CA CYS A 43 -0.53 11.05 21.29
C CYS A 43 0.38 12.21 20.89
N SER A 44 0.08 12.90 19.79
CA SER A 44 0.89 14.02 19.30
C SER A 44 0.60 15.36 19.98
N TRP A 45 -0.46 15.46 20.82
CA TRP A 45 -0.97 16.71 21.36
C TRP A 45 0.09 17.54 22.10
N ASN A 46 0.90 16.88 22.92
CA ASN A 46 1.97 17.53 23.70
C ASN A 46 3.36 17.37 23.07
N GLU A 47 3.55 16.36 22.21
CA GLU A 47 4.83 16.06 21.58
C GLU A 47 5.21 17.09 20.53
N ILE A 48 4.25 17.53 19.73
CA ILE A 48 4.50 18.38 18.57
C ILE A 48 4.28 19.84 18.91
N GLN A 49 5.38 20.60 18.99
CA GLN A 49 5.38 22.03 19.31
C GLN A 49 5.75 22.92 18.11
N LYS A 50 6.35 22.36 17.07
CA LYS A 50 6.80 23.11 15.88
C LYS A 50 5.98 22.70 14.65
N ARG A 51 5.51 23.72 13.90
CA ARG A 51 4.75 23.53 12.65
C ARG A 51 3.54 22.61 12.83
N VAL A 52 2.80 22.77 13.94
CA VAL A 52 1.70 21.90 14.36
C VAL A 52 0.64 21.74 13.28
N GLY A 53 0.24 22.84 12.60
CA GLY A 53 -0.74 22.77 11.51
C GLY A 53 -0.28 21.92 10.34
N PHE A 54 0.99 22.01 9.94
CA PHE A 54 1.54 21.19 8.86
C PHE A 54 1.68 19.72 9.27
N PHE A 55 1.98 19.45 10.53
CA PHE A 55 1.98 18.09 11.08
C PHE A 55 0.61 17.43 10.95
N HIS A 56 -0.43 18.09 11.45
CA HIS A 56 -1.80 17.56 11.41
C HIS A 56 -2.35 17.45 10.00
N LEU A 57 -1.95 18.36 9.09
CA LEU A 57 -2.30 18.24 7.67
C LEU A 57 -1.75 16.92 7.08
N ASN A 58 -0.46 16.61 7.33
CA ASN A 58 0.12 15.35 6.85
C ASN A 58 -0.54 14.14 7.50
N LEU A 59 -0.87 14.21 8.80
CA LEU A 59 -1.56 13.14 9.51
C LEU A 59 -2.95 12.86 8.88
N MET A 60 -3.76 13.91 8.67
CA MET A 60 -5.07 13.78 8.03
C MET A 60 -4.96 13.30 6.59
N TRP A 61 -3.92 13.69 5.87
CA TRP A 61 -3.65 13.23 4.52
C TRP A 61 -3.39 11.72 4.47
N ILE A 62 -2.58 11.20 5.41
CA ILE A 62 -2.36 9.76 5.54
C ILE A 62 -3.67 9.03 5.81
N LEU A 63 -4.44 9.47 6.79
CA LEU A 63 -5.73 8.86 7.16
C LEU A 63 -6.71 8.86 5.98
N GLY A 64 -6.80 9.97 5.25
CA GLY A 64 -7.62 10.07 4.03
C GLY A 64 -7.17 9.10 2.94
N GLY A 65 -5.85 8.97 2.72
CA GLY A 65 -5.28 8.00 1.79
C GLY A 65 -5.57 6.56 2.17
N VAL A 66 -5.44 6.23 3.46
CA VAL A 66 -5.75 4.88 3.98
C VAL A 66 -7.22 4.53 3.79
N VAL A 67 -8.14 5.45 4.13
CA VAL A 67 -9.57 5.26 3.88
C VAL A 67 -9.85 5.07 2.40
N GLY A 68 -9.20 5.86 1.54
CA GLY A 68 -9.29 5.72 0.09
C GLY A 68 -8.85 4.34 -0.41
N VAL A 69 -7.75 3.79 0.12
CA VAL A 69 -7.30 2.41 -0.18
C VAL A 69 -8.36 1.38 0.17
N PHE A 70 -9.00 1.49 1.34
CA PHE A 70 -10.00 0.52 1.79
C PHE A 70 -11.35 0.64 1.07
N LEU A 71 -11.64 1.77 0.45
CA LEU A 71 -12.88 2.00 -0.29
C LEU A 71 -12.73 1.83 -1.80
N ALA A 72 -11.52 1.86 -2.33
CA ALA A 72 -11.27 1.75 -3.77
C ALA A 72 -11.62 0.35 -4.29
N ILE A 73 -12.50 0.30 -5.31
CA ILE A 73 -12.81 -0.91 -6.10
C ILE A 73 -12.29 -0.83 -7.54
N ASP A 74 -11.62 0.24 -7.86
CA ASP A 74 -10.88 0.46 -9.08
C ASP A 74 -9.39 0.33 -8.80
N LEU A 75 -8.65 -0.46 -9.58
CA LEU A 75 -7.23 -0.75 -9.32
C LEU A 75 -6.34 0.48 -9.49
N PHE A 76 -6.70 1.40 -10.40
CA PHE A 76 -5.94 2.64 -10.54
C PHE A 76 -6.16 3.56 -9.35
N LEU A 77 -7.40 3.64 -8.88
CA LEU A 77 -7.76 4.42 -7.69
C LEU A 77 -7.11 3.84 -6.43
N PHE A 78 -7.09 2.50 -6.31
CA PHE A 78 -6.36 1.82 -5.25
C PHE A 78 -4.87 2.19 -5.26
N PHE A 79 -4.22 2.11 -6.42
CA PHE A 79 -2.83 2.50 -6.58
C PHE A 79 -2.61 3.99 -6.25
N PHE A 80 -3.48 4.87 -6.71
CA PHE A 80 -3.40 6.31 -6.43
C PHE A 80 -3.40 6.59 -4.92
N PHE A 81 -4.36 6.04 -4.17
CA PHE A 81 -4.40 6.21 -2.72
C PHE A 81 -3.22 5.52 -2.01
N TRP A 82 -2.76 4.40 -2.55
CA TRP A 82 -1.58 3.69 -2.05
C TRP A 82 -0.31 4.54 -2.10
N GLU A 83 -0.11 5.27 -3.19
CA GLU A 83 1.04 6.16 -3.36
C GLU A 83 0.86 7.49 -2.62
N MET A 84 -0.37 7.99 -2.55
CA MET A 84 -0.69 9.27 -1.91
C MET A 84 -0.26 9.33 -0.43
N MET A 85 -0.21 8.19 0.26
CA MET A 85 0.19 8.12 1.67
C MET A 85 1.71 8.27 1.89
N LEU A 86 2.53 8.05 0.87
CA LEU A 86 3.99 8.01 1.01
C LEU A 86 4.58 9.39 1.30
N VAL A 87 4.11 10.39 0.58
CA VAL A 87 4.62 11.77 0.69
C VAL A 87 4.42 12.35 2.09
N PRO A 88 3.22 12.33 2.68
CA PRO A 88 3.02 12.84 4.02
C PRO A 88 3.78 12.03 5.09
N MET A 89 3.90 10.70 4.95
CA MET A 89 4.69 9.89 5.87
C MET A 89 6.18 10.23 5.79
N TYR A 90 6.72 10.46 4.59
CA TYR A 90 8.07 10.95 4.41
C TYR A 90 8.29 12.26 5.20
N PHE A 91 7.38 13.24 5.08
CA PHE A 91 7.49 14.50 5.81
C PHE A 91 7.37 14.31 7.33
N LEU A 92 6.48 13.43 7.81
CA LEU A 92 6.38 13.14 9.24
C LEU A 92 7.70 12.63 9.81
N ILE A 93 8.35 11.69 9.14
CA ILE A 93 9.64 11.15 9.57
C ILE A 93 10.76 12.20 9.43
N ALA A 94 10.86 12.87 8.28
CA ALA A 94 11.96 13.77 7.98
C ALA A 94 11.95 15.06 8.81
N LEU A 95 10.77 15.60 9.14
CA LEU A 95 10.65 16.91 9.82
C LEU A 95 10.48 16.78 11.33
N TRP A 96 9.73 15.79 11.80
CA TRP A 96 9.42 15.61 13.24
C TRP A 96 9.99 14.33 13.82
N GLY A 97 10.72 13.55 13.04
CA GLY A 97 11.37 12.33 13.50
C GLY A 97 12.45 12.57 14.53
N HIS A 98 12.71 11.56 15.36
CA HIS A 98 13.74 11.59 16.39
C HIS A 98 15.14 11.50 15.77
N SER A 99 16.08 12.24 16.31
CA SER A 99 17.49 12.23 15.90
C SER A 99 18.31 11.71 17.09
N GLY A 100 18.18 10.43 17.42
CA GLY A 100 18.68 9.90 18.68
C GLY A 100 19.91 9.02 18.62
N SER A 101 20.37 8.56 17.47
CA SER A 101 21.53 7.67 17.38
C SER A 101 22.64 8.28 16.53
N PRO A 102 23.90 8.28 16.97
CA PRO A 102 25.03 8.67 16.14
C PRO A 102 25.07 7.84 14.87
N GLY A 103 24.97 8.50 13.69
CA GLY A 103 25.04 7.86 12.39
C GLY A 103 23.69 7.50 11.72
N LYS A 104 22.55 7.59 12.42
CA LYS A 104 21.21 7.33 11.82
C LYS A 104 20.42 8.63 11.74
N SER A 105 20.47 9.29 10.60
CA SER A 105 19.69 10.50 10.33
C SER A 105 18.24 10.13 10.02
N ARG A 106 17.27 10.88 10.61
CA ARG A 106 15.84 10.78 10.27
C ARG A 106 15.57 10.98 8.78
N ILE A 107 16.38 11.81 8.11
CA ILE A 107 16.30 12.02 6.66
C ILE A 107 16.67 10.74 5.90
N ASN A 108 17.73 10.04 6.33
CA ASN A 108 18.10 8.76 5.70
C ASN A 108 17.02 7.69 5.90
N ALA A 109 16.42 7.63 7.09
CA ALA A 109 15.31 6.71 7.36
C ALA A 109 14.08 7.03 6.49
N ALA A 110 13.70 8.31 6.40
CA ALA A 110 12.61 8.76 5.54
C ALA A 110 12.89 8.46 4.06
N THR A 111 14.10 8.73 3.59
CA THR A 111 14.51 8.47 2.20
C THR A 111 14.51 6.96 1.90
N LYS A 112 15.02 6.14 2.81
CA LYS A 112 15.00 4.69 2.67
C LYS A 112 13.57 4.16 2.61
N PHE A 113 12.71 4.60 3.53
CA PHE A 113 11.27 4.28 3.49
C PHE A 113 10.66 4.65 2.14
N PHE A 114 10.87 5.88 1.67
CA PHE A 114 10.30 6.37 0.42
C PHE A 114 10.78 5.55 -0.79
N ILE A 115 12.08 5.29 -0.92
CA ILE A 115 12.65 4.53 -2.06
C ILE A 115 12.10 3.11 -2.09
N PHE A 116 12.08 2.39 -0.95
CA PHE A 116 11.57 1.02 -0.89
C PHE A 116 10.09 0.94 -1.26
N THR A 117 9.27 1.81 -0.67
CA THR A 117 7.82 1.80 -0.90
C THR A 117 7.45 2.30 -2.29
N GLN A 118 8.10 3.35 -2.79
CA GLN A 118 7.88 3.88 -4.14
C GLN A 118 8.28 2.86 -5.22
N ALA A 119 9.46 2.26 -5.09
CA ALA A 119 9.92 1.26 -6.05
C ALA A 119 8.96 0.07 -6.13
N SER A 120 8.48 -0.41 -4.98
CA SER A 120 7.52 -1.51 -4.94
C SER A 120 6.15 -1.12 -5.50
N GLY A 121 5.69 0.09 -5.26
CA GLY A 121 4.44 0.62 -5.83
C GLY A 121 4.50 0.70 -7.37
N LEU A 122 5.64 1.12 -7.92
CA LEU A 122 5.82 1.13 -9.37
C LEU A 122 5.77 -0.28 -9.98
N VAL A 123 6.28 -1.30 -9.29
CA VAL A 123 6.15 -2.70 -9.73
C VAL A 123 4.68 -3.12 -9.77
N MET A 124 3.88 -2.74 -8.76
CA MET A 124 2.44 -2.99 -8.74
C MET A 124 1.73 -2.24 -9.88
N LEU A 125 2.10 -0.99 -10.15
CA LEU A 125 1.53 -0.24 -11.27
C LEU A 125 1.76 -0.94 -12.62
N VAL A 126 2.98 -1.43 -12.85
CA VAL A 126 3.30 -2.19 -14.08
C VAL A 126 2.43 -3.45 -14.16
N ALA A 127 2.22 -4.16 -13.06
CA ALA A 127 1.34 -5.33 -13.03
C ALA A 127 -0.13 -4.96 -13.29
N ILE A 128 -0.63 -3.86 -12.71
CA ILE A 128 -1.99 -3.36 -12.99
C ILE A 128 -2.15 -3.02 -14.47
N LEU A 129 -1.21 -2.27 -15.04
CA LEU A 129 -1.25 -1.91 -16.47
C LEU A 129 -1.15 -3.14 -17.36
N GLY A 130 -0.33 -4.13 -17.00
CA GLY A 130 -0.23 -5.41 -17.69
C GLY A 130 -1.56 -6.16 -17.70
N LEU A 131 -2.24 -6.24 -16.56
CA LEU A 131 -3.57 -6.87 -16.43
C LEU A 131 -4.60 -6.16 -17.31
N VAL A 132 -4.65 -4.83 -17.25
CA VAL A 132 -5.55 -4.00 -18.05
C VAL A 132 -5.27 -4.18 -19.55
N PHE A 133 -4.01 -4.26 -19.95
CA PHE A 133 -3.62 -4.49 -21.34
C PHE A 133 -4.07 -5.86 -21.85
N VAL A 134 -3.91 -6.92 -21.05
CA VAL A 134 -4.42 -8.26 -21.41
C VAL A 134 -5.94 -8.24 -21.53
N HIS A 135 -6.63 -7.61 -20.59
CA HIS A 135 -8.10 -7.45 -20.65
C HIS A 135 -8.54 -6.69 -21.92
N PHE A 136 -7.87 -5.59 -22.24
CA PHE A 136 -8.15 -4.80 -23.43
C PHE A 136 -7.98 -5.62 -24.74
N ASN A 137 -6.92 -6.42 -24.83
CA ASN A 137 -6.70 -7.27 -25.99
C ASN A 137 -7.79 -8.35 -26.18
N GLN A 138 -8.43 -8.80 -25.11
CA GLN A 138 -9.49 -9.80 -25.15
C GLN A 138 -10.86 -9.21 -25.43
N THR A 139 -11.16 -8.04 -24.83
CA THR A 139 -12.52 -7.49 -24.80
C THR A 139 -12.69 -6.22 -25.65
N GLY A 140 -11.57 -5.56 -26.01
CA GLY A 140 -11.58 -4.22 -26.63
C GLY A 140 -11.96 -3.09 -25.66
N VAL A 141 -12.16 -3.38 -24.36
CA VAL A 141 -12.56 -2.40 -23.35
C VAL A 141 -11.39 -2.09 -22.44
N PHE A 142 -11.04 -0.80 -22.36
CA PHE A 142 -10.02 -0.32 -21.42
C PHE A 142 -10.69 0.04 -20.09
N THR A 143 -10.39 -0.71 -19.04
CA THR A 143 -11.01 -0.52 -17.71
C THR A 143 -10.04 -0.88 -16.60
N PHE A 144 -10.14 -0.18 -15.46
CA PHE A 144 -9.47 -0.51 -14.21
C PHE A 144 -10.44 -1.09 -13.17
N ASN A 145 -11.71 -1.25 -13.54
CA ASN A 145 -12.73 -1.77 -12.65
C ASN A 145 -12.42 -3.22 -12.26
N TYR A 146 -12.34 -3.47 -10.97
CA TYR A 146 -12.02 -4.77 -10.41
C TYR A 146 -12.95 -5.89 -10.88
N ALA A 147 -14.27 -5.63 -10.95
CA ALA A 147 -15.25 -6.63 -11.34
C ALA A 147 -15.13 -7.06 -12.81
N ASP A 148 -14.64 -6.18 -13.68
CA ASP A 148 -14.39 -6.50 -15.08
C ASP A 148 -13.07 -7.26 -15.22
N LEU A 149 -12.03 -6.82 -14.51
CA LEU A 149 -10.71 -7.46 -14.54
C LEU A 149 -10.71 -8.88 -13.97
N LEU A 150 -11.61 -9.19 -13.02
CA LEU A 150 -11.81 -10.56 -12.53
C LEU A 150 -12.22 -11.57 -13.61
N LYS A 151 -12.82 -11.10 -14.71
CA LYS A 151 -13.29 -11.95 -15.79
C LYS A 151 -12.22 -12.21 -16.86
N THR A 152 -11.05 -11.58 -16.71
CA THR A 152 -9.95 -11.70 -17.68
C THR A 152 -9.35 -13.09 -17.63
N GLN A 153 -9.27 -13.76 -18.77
CA GLN A 153 -8.60 -15.05 -18.88
C GLN A 153 -7.09 -14.82 -19.00
N LEU A 154 -6.35 -15.37 -18.07
CA LEU A 154 -4.90 -15.26 -18.03
C LEU A 154 -4.26 -16.61 -18.38
N SER A 155 -3.17 -16.61 -19.16
CA SER A 155 -2.33 -17.79 -19.28
C SER A 155 -1.53 -17.99 -17.98
N GLU A 156 -1.20 -19.22 -17.62
CA GLU A 156 -0.50 -19.57 -16.37
C GLU A 156 0.73 -18.68 -16.11
N GLY A 157 1.61 -18.52 -17.12
CA GLY A 157 2.80 -17.69 -16.98
C GLY A 157 2.50 -16.20 -16.80
N THR A 158 1.46 -15.67 -17.46
CA THR A 158 1.04 -14.27 -17.31
C THR A 158 0.41 -14.04 -15.95
N GLU A 159 -0.47 -14.95 -15.50
CA GLU A 159 -1.08 -14.89 -14.18
C GLU A 159 -0.02 -14.87 -13.08
N TYR A 160 0.97 -15.77 -13.18
CA TYR A 160 2.07 -15.85 -12.22
C TYR A 160 2.93 -14.58 -12.18
N LEU A 161 3.29 -14.03 -13.34
CA LEU A 161 4.08 -12.81 -13.43
C LEU A 161 3.36 -11.59 -12.84
N LEU A 162 2.07 -11.42 -13.17
CA LEU A 162 1.26 -10.32 -12.66
C LEU A 162 1.04 -10.45 -11.14
N MET A 163 0.74 -11.66 -10.67
CA MET A 163 0.62 -11.97 -9.24
C MET A 163 1.90 -11.61 -8.49
N LEU A 164 3.09 -11.97 -9.02
CA LEU A 164 4.37 -11.59 -8.40
C LEU A 164 4.54 -10.08 -8.29
N GLY A 165 4.10 -9.30 -9.29
CA GLY A 165 4.14 -7.84 -9.23
C GLY A 165 3.34 -7.27 -8.05
N PHE A 166 2.13 -7.79 -7.83
CA PHE A 166 1.31 -7.43 -6.65
C PHE A 166 1.95 -7.93 -5.34
N PHE A 167 2.40 -9.18 -5.33
CA PHE A 167 3.00 -9.78 -4.15
C PHE A 167 4.26 -9.03 -3.70
N ILE A 168 5.16 -8.64 -4.60
CA ILE A 168 6.37 -7.87 -4.28
C ILE A 168 5.99 -6.54 -3.62
N ALA A 169 5.02 -5.81 -4.18
CA ALA A 169 4.58 -4.55 -3.61
C ALA A 169 4.02 -4.72 -2.19
N PHE A 170 3.20 -5.74 -1.99
CA PHE A 170 2.64 -6.05 -0.68
C PHE A 170 3.69 -6.58 0.29
N ALA A 171 4.65 -7.41 -0.16
CA ALA A 171 5.72 -7.96 0.65
C ALA A 171 6.73 -6.90 1.13
N VAL A 172 6.95 -5.85 0.35
CA VAL A 172 7.76 -4.70 0.78
C VAL A 172 7.04 -3.92 1.88
N LYS A 173 5.76 -3.61 1.68
CA LYS A 173 4.98 -2.79 2.63
C LYS A 173 4.56 -3.61 3.86
N PHE A 174 4.25 -4.91 3.71
CA PHE A 174 4.03 -5.87 4.78
C PHE A 174 5.35 -6.58 5.13
N PRO A 175 6.33 -5.90 5.65
CA PRO A 175 7.77 -6.10 5.65
C PRO A 175 8.22 -7.55 5.76
N VAL A 176 8.09 -8.31 4.67
CA VAL A 176 8.54 -9.70 4.59
C VAL A 176 10.06 -9.73 4.43
N VAL A 177 10.75 -10.61 5.14
CA VAL A 177 12.19 -10.79 4.98
C VAL A 177 12.49 -11.36 3.58
N PRO A 178 13.46 -10.77 2.81
CA PRO A 178 14.46 -9.76 3.18
C PRO A 178 14.05 -8.30 2.93
N LEU A 179 12.82 -8.00 2.50
CA LEU A 179 12.36 -6.67 2.06
C LEU A 179 12.00 -5.73 3.22
N HIS A 180 12.24 -6.15 4.45
CA HIS A 180 11.85 -5.45 5.69
C HIS A 180 12.82 -4.36 6.16
N SER A 181 13.99 -4.22 5.55
CA SER A 181 15.11 -3.42 6.10
C SER A 181 14.82 -1.93 6.26
N TRP A 182 13.78 -1.40 5.63
CA TRP A 182 13.33 -0.02 5.78
C TRP A 182 12.55 0.22 7.08
N LEU A 183 11.84 -0.80 7.57
CA LEU A 183 10.90 -0.68 8.68
C LEU A 183 11.56 -0.32 10.02
N PRO A 184 12.65 -1.00 10.48
CA PRO A 184 13.30 -0.66 11.75
C PRO A 184 13.81 0.77 11.77
N ASP A 185 14.39 1.25 10.66
CA ASP A 185 14.90 2.61 10.56
C ASP A 185 13.77 3.65 10.58
N ALA A 186 12.69 3.39 9.84
CA ALA A 186 11.51 4.26 9.81
C ALA A 186 10.84 4.35 11.19
N HIS A 187 10.61 3.21 11.87
CA HIS A 187 10.00 3.17 13.20
C HIS A 187 10.84 3.83 14.27
N ALA A 188 12.16 3.59 14.25
CA ALA A 188 13.06 4.18 15.24
C ALA A 188 13.14 5.71 15.15
N GLN A 189 12.87 6.27 13.98
CA GLN A 189 12.98 7.70 13.73
C GLN A 189 11.60 8.41 13.64
N ALA A 190 10.49 7.70 13.41
CA ALA A 190 9.19 8.33 13.27
C ALA A 190 8.73 8.99 14.59
N PRO A 191 8.01 10.14 14.53
CA PRO A 191 7.30 10.66 15.70
C PRO A 191 6.23 9.67 16.18
N THR A 192 5.81 9.74 17.44
CA THR A 192 4.90 8.77 18.05
C THR A 192 3.64 8.54 17.22
N ALA A 193 2.96 9.60 16.78
CA ALA A 193 1.79 9.49 15.91
C ALA A 193 2.11 8.82 14.55
N GLY A 194 3.27 9.15 13.95
CA GLY A 194 3.74 8.50 12.73
C GLY A 194 3.95 7.00 12.91
N SER A 195 4.50 6.57 14.06
CA SER A 195 4.66 5.16 14.39
C SER A 195 3.33 4.44 14.62
N VAL A 196 2.35 5.10 15.25
CA VAL A 196 0.98 4.58 15.41
C VAL A 196 0.34 4.33 14.06
N ASP A 197 0.40 5.31 13.15
CA ASP A 197 -0.19 5.17 11.82
C ASP A 197 0.57 4.14 10.96
N LEU A 198 1.91 4.14 11.01
CA LEU A 198 2.72 3.21 10.24
C LEU A 198 2.42 1.76 10.65
N ALA A 199 2.55 1.41 11.93
CA ALA A 199 2.30 0.07 12.42
C ALA A 199 0.81 -0.29 12.50
N GLY A 200 -0.01 0.68 12.88
CA GLY A 200 -1.44 0.47 13.11
C GLY A 200 -2.23 0.27 11.83
N ILE A 201 -1.92 1.01 10.76
CA ILE A 201 -2.79 1.09 9.59
C ILE A 201 -2.03 0.85 8.28
N LEU A 202 -0.90 1.53 8.04
CA LEU A 202 -0.21 1.47 6.74
C LEU A 202 0.23 0.04 6.38
N LEU A 203 0.76 -0.72 7.32
CA LEU A 203 1.16 -2.10 7.07
C LEU A 203 -0.06 -2.98 6.73
N LYS A 204 -1.22 -2.71 7.35
CA LYS A 204 -2.47 -3.47 7.10
C LYS A 204 -3.06 -3.21 5.71
N THR A 205 -2.76 -2.06 5.08
CA THR A 205 -3.19 -1.84 3.69
C THR A 205 -2.63 -2.89 2.74
N ALA A 206 -1.42 -3.41 3.00
CA ALA A 206 -0.81 -4.47 2.21
C ALA A 206 -1.52 -5.82 2.40
N ALA A 207 -1.83 -6.18 3.65
CA ALA A 207 -2.63 -7.38 3.93
C ALA A 207 -4.02 -7.30 3.29
N TYR A 208 -4.67 -6.13 3.40
CA TYR A 208 -5.94 -5.87 2.72
C TYR A 208 -5.83 -6.05 1.20
N GLY A 209 -4.82 -5.44 0.57
CA GLY A 209 -4.59 -5.53 -0.87
C GLY A 209 -4.33 -6.98 -1.33
N LEU A 210 -3.59 -7.76 -0.53
CA LEU A 210 -3.37 -9.18 -0.79
C LEU A 210 -4.69 -9.96 -0.81
N LEU A 211 -5.49 -9.81 0.26
CA LEU A 211 -6.76 -10.52 0.41
C LEU A 211 -7.82 -10.04 -0.59
N ARG A 212 -7.88 -8.75 -0.85
CA ARG A 212 -8.94 -8.12 -1.67
C ARG A 212 -8.68 -8.23 -3.16
N PHE A 213 -7.42 -8.08 -3.58
CA PHE A 213 -7.05 -7.98 -4.99
C PHE A 213 -6.19 -9.15 -5.46
N ALA A 214 -5.04 -9.43 -4.83
CA ALA A 214 -4.11 -10.41 -5.37
C ALA A 214 -4.68 -11.83 -5.41
N LEU A 215 -5.25 -12.30 -4.30
CA LEU A 215 -5.78 -13.67 -4.24
C LEU A 215 -6.97 -13.90 -5.19
N PRO A 216 -7.97 -13.00 -5.31
CA PRO A 216 -9.07 -13.22 -6.22
C PRO A 216 -8.73 -13.00 -7.70
N LEU A 217 -7.82 -12.06 -8.02
CA LEU A 217 -7.42 -11.78 -9.40
C LEU A 217 -6.53 -12.89 -10.00
N PHE A 218 -5.75 -13.57 -9.15
CA PHE A 218 -4.75 -14.56 -9.56
C PHE A 218 -4.87 -15.85 -8.73
N PRO A 219 -6.01 -16.56 -8.80
CA PRO A 219 -6.27 -17.68 -7.90
C PRO A 219 -5.34 -18.87 -8.12
N ASN A 220 -5.02 -19.21 -9.37
CA ASN A 220 -4.15 -20.35 -9.68
C ASN A 220 -2.70 -20.05 -9.30
N ALA A 221 -2.17 -18.90 -9.72
CA ALA A 221 -0.82 -18.47 -9.38
C ALA A 221 -0.64 -18.30 -7.86
N SER A 222 -1.64 -17.78 -7.16
CA SER A 222 -1.62 -17.64 -5.70
C SER A 222 -1.60 -18.99 -4.99
N ALA A 223 -2.35 -19.98 -5.47
CA ALA A 223 -2.33 -21.34 -4.93
C ALA A 223 -0.97 -22.03 -5.14
N GLU A 224 -0.39 -21.88 -6.33
CA GLU A 224 0.96 -22.41 -6.62
C GLU A 224 2.05 -21.75 -5.77
N PHE A 225 1.96 -20.43 -5.57
CA PHE A 225 2.91 -19.66 -4.79
C PHE A 225 2.72 -19.80 -3.27
N ALA A 226 1.57 -20.27 -2.79
CA ALA A 226 1.22 -20.35 -1.36
C ALA A 226 2.28 -21.07 -0.49
N PRO A 227 2.90 -22.20 -0.89
CA PRO A 227 3.96 -22.82 -0.11
C PRO A 227 5.16 -21.90 0.11
N ILE A 228 5.58 -21.18 -0.94
CA ILE A 228 6.70 -20.22 -0.87
C ILE A 228 6.34 -19.08 0.09
N ALA A 229 5.14 -18.52 -0.04
CA ALA A 229 4.66 -17.45 0.84
C ALA A 229 4.61 -17.91 2.31
N MET A 230 4.16 -19.15 2.59
CA MET A 230 4.17 -19.73 3.94
C MET A 230 5.58 -19.88 4.50
N TYR A 231 6.53 -20.40 3.73
CA TYR A 231 7.93 -20.49 4.17
C TYR A 231 8.54 -19.12 4.45
N LEU A 232 8.29 -18.13 3.60
CA LEU A 232 8.73 -16.75 3.85
C LEU A 232 8.11 -16.18 5.14
N GLY A 233 6.84 -16.46 5.41
CA GLY A 233 6.15 -16.03 6.63
C GLY A 233 6.75 -16.68 7.89
N VAL A 234 6.96 -18.00 7.88
CA VAL A 234 7.59 -18.72 8.99
C VAL A 234 9.02 -18.21 9.22
N PHE A 235 9.79 -18.05 8.17
CA PHE A 235 11.15 -17.50 8.26
C PHE A 235 11.14 -16.09 8.87
N ALA A 236 10.21 -15.23 8.43
CA ALA A 236 10.08 -13.86 8.96
C ALA A 236 9.75 -13.85 10.47
N ILE A 237 8.90 -14.77 10.96
CA ILE A 237 8.58 -14.92 12.38
C ILE A 237 9.83 -15.30 13.18
N ILE A 238 10.55 -16.35 12.75
CA ILE A 238 11.76 -16.83 13.43
C ILE A 238 12.84 -15.75 13.44
N TYR A 239 13.07 -15.13 12.28
CA TYR A 239 14.07 -14.08 12.15
C TYR A 239 13.73 -12.86 13.02
N GLY A 240 12.48 -12.41 13.04
CA GLY A 240 12.03 -11.32 13.89
C GLY A 240 12.15 -11.63 15.38
N ALA A 241 11.85 -12.85 15.79
CA ALA A 241 12.02 -13.30 17.16
C ALA A 241 13.50 -13.30 17.59
N LEU A 242 14.40 -13.78 16.75
CA LEU A 242 15.86 -13.74 17.00
C LEU A 242 16.40 -12.32 17.08
N LEU A 243 15.94 -11.42 16.21
CA LEU A 243 16.31 -10.00 16.30
C LEU A 243 15.85 -9.35 17.61
N SER A 244 14.62 -9.64 18.05
CA SER A 244 14.10 -9.08 19.30
C SER A 244 14.90 -9.56 20.53
N LEU A 245 15.34 -10.82 20.52
CA LEU A 245 16.23 -11.35 21.57
C LEU A 245 17.59 -10.64 21.58
N SER A 246 18.15 -10.32 20.43
CA SER A 246 19.43 -9.60 20.36
C SER A 246 19.36 -8.16 20.90
N LEU A 247 18.17 -7.55 20.89
CA LEU A 247 17.95 -6.20 21.41
C LEU A 247 17.73 -6.15 22.93
N ILE A 248 17.46 -7.28 23.59
CA ILE A 248 17.28 -7.36 25.05
C ILE A 248 18.60 -7.07 25.81
N HIS A 249 19.75 -7.26 25.17
CA HIS A 249 21.07 -7.04 25.78
C HIS A 249 21.64 -5.64 25.52
N ILE A 250 20.91 -4.73 24.91
CA ILE A 250 21.28 -3.34 24.66
C ILE A 250 20.45 -2.41 25.56
#